data_79464a112886ed0a3d8294ad387e8f85
#
_entry.id   79464a112886ed0a3d8294ad387e8f85
#
_cell.length_a   1.000
_cell.length_b   1.000
_cell.length_c   1.000
_cell.angle_alpha   90.00
_cell.angle_beta   90.00
_cell.angle_gamma   90.00
#
_symmetry.space_group_name_H-M   'P 1'
#
loop_
_entity.id
_entity.type
_entity.pdbx_description
1 polymer ?
#
loop_
_entity_poly.entity_id
_entity_poly.type
_entity_poly.pdbx_seq_one_letter_code
_entity_poly.pdbx_strand_id
1 'polypeptide(L)'
;MRDVSDMELLRDFSQQGSEEAFAELVRRHIHLVFSVALRHVRIAAAAEEITQAVFVILASKAASLRPATVLESWLYETTRFTSLSFLRGERRRQRREQEAYMQSTAQESPEVPVWNQLAPLLDEAMARLQPKDREAVILRFFKEMNLGDVAAALQVSESAAQSRVHRAWINCGSSSSSAAWC
;
A
#
# COMPACT_ATOMS: atom_id res chain seq x y z
N MET A 1 13.46 23.86 11.41
CA MET A 1 12.78 23.83 10.08
C MET A 1 11.37 23.31 10.34
N ARG A 2 10.34 24.00 9.89
CA ARG A 2 8.96 23.45 9.98
C ARG A 2 8.91 22.23 9.07
N ASP A 3 8.46 21.11 9.62
CA ASP A 3 8.18 19.92 8.83
C ASP A 3 6.91 20.22 8.01
N VAL A 4 7.08 20.46 6.70
CA VAL A 4 5.97 20.76 5.79
C VAL A 4 5.14 19.49 5.63
N SER A 5 3.83 19.58 5.87
CA SER A 5 2.94 18.43 5.77
C SER A 5 2.80 17.94 4.32
N ASP A 6 2.51 16.68 4.15
CA ASP A 6 2.33 16.07 2.82
C ASP A 6 1.18 16.75 2.04
N MET A 7 0.14 17.19 2.73
CA MET A 7 -0.97 17.90 2.09
C MET A 7 -0.62 19.33 1.67
N GLU A 8 0.34 19.98 2.36
CA GLU A 8 0.90 21.28 1.92
C GLU A 8 1.75 21.09 0.67
N LEU A 9 2.66 20.10 0.66
CA LEU A 9 3.46 19.75 -0.52
C LEU A 9 2.58 19.42 -1.73
N LEU A 10 1.51 18.64 -1.50
CA LEU A 10 0.58 18.24 -2.57
C LEU A 10 -0.18 19.47 -3.13
N ARG A 11 -0.50 20.43 -2.26
CA ARG A 11 -1.12 21.71 -2.68
C ARG A 11 -0.16 22.55 -3.49
N ASP A 12 1.09 22.70 -3.03
CA ASP A 12 2.11 23.46 -3.74
C ASP A 12 2.37 22.88 -5.14
N PHE A 13 2.44 21.58 -5.25
CA PHE A 13 2.51 20.91 -6.55
C PHE A 13 1.27 21.18 -7.41
N SER A 14 0.06 20.99 -6.86
CA SER A 14 -1.18 21.07 -7.66
C SER A 14 -1.55 22.51 -8.07
N GLN A 15 -1.18 23.55 -7.29
CA GLN A 15 -1.54 24.94 -7.54
C GLN A 15 -0.42 25.73 -8.19
N GLN A 16 0.84 25.43 -7.85
CA GLN A 16 2.00 26.20 -8.30
C GLN A 16 2.90 25.41 -9.27
N GLY A 17 2.62 24.11 -9.48
CA GLY A 17 3.45 23.24 -10.32
C GLY A 17 4.82 22.95 -9.72
N SER A 18 4.98 23.04 -8.38
CA SER A 18 6.28 22.81 -7.74
C SER A 18 6.72 21.35 -7.87
N GLU A 19 7.65 21.12 -8.77
CA GLU A 19 8.27 19.79 -8.96
C GLU A 19 9.06 19.36 -7.73
N GLU A 20 9.69 20.31 -7.01
CA GLU A 20 10.42 20.05 -5.78
C GLU A 20 9.49 19.53 -4.66
N ALA A 21 8.30 20.09 -4.54
CA ALA A 21 7.30 19.63 -3.58
C ALA A 21 6.85 18.20 -3.91
N PHE A 22 6.66 17.88 -5.18
CA PHE A 22 6.31 16.52 -5.61
C PHE A 22 7.46 15.53 -5.42
N ALA A 23 8.69 15.93 -5.75
CA ALA A 23 9.88 15.10 -5.52
C ALA A 23 10.06 14.77 -4.04
N GLU A 24 9.78 15.69 -3.13
CA GLU A 24 9.80 15.44 -1.69
C GLU A 24 8.73 14.43 -1.26
N LEU A 25 7.50 14.51 -1.81
CA LEU A 25 6.45 13.52 -1.58
C LEU A 25 6.88 12.12 -2.05
N VAL A 26 7.47 12.05 -3.25
CA VAL A 26 8.00 10.78 -3.76
C VAL A 26 9.06 10.23 -2.82
N ARG A 27 10.02 11.04 -2.41
CA ARG A 27 11.11 10.64 -1.50
C ARG A 27 10.57 10.10 -0.17
N ARG A 28 9.54 10.73 0.40
CA ARG A 28 8.92 10.30 1.68
C ARG A 28 8.18 8.97 1.58
N HIS A 29 7.59 8.69 0.44
CA HIS A 29 6.61 7.59 0.30
C HIS A 29 7.03 6.46 -0.64
N ILE A 30 8.15 6.59 -1.37
CA ILE A 30 8.56 5.58 -2.35
C ILE A 30 8.74 4.19 -1.73
N HIS A 31 9.31 4.10 -0.52
CA HIS A 31 9.51 2.83 0.17
C HIS A 31 8.18 2.17 0.56
N LEU A 32 7.19 2.96 1.01
CA LEU A 32 5.86 2.44 1.30
C LEU A 32 5.24 1.85 0.03
N VAL A 33 5.20 2.63 -1.05
CA VAL A 33 4.56 2.22 -2.31
C VAL A 33 5.25 1.01 -2.90
N PHE A 34 6.59 1.04 -3.03
CA PHE A 34 7.37 -0.08 -3.57
C PHE A 34 7.21 -1.37 -2.75
N SER A 35 7.28 -1.29 -1.41
CA SER A 35 7.14 -2.46 -0.55
C SER A 35 5.75 -3.10 -0.64
N VAL A 36 4.70 -2.27 -0.76
CA VAL A 36 3.33 -2.76 -0.97
C VAL A 36 3.21 -3.42 -2.35
N ALA A 37 3.70 -2.77 -3.41
CA ALA A 37 3.69 -3.32 -4.76
C ALA A 37 4.45 -4.67 -4.83
N LEU A 38 5.66 -4.72 -4.28
CA LEU A 38 6.50 -5.92 -4.29
C LEU A 38 5.85 -7.11 -3.58
N ARG A 39 5.14 -6.88 -2.47
CA ARG A 39 4.38 -7.94 -1.80
C ARG A 39 3.31 -8.56 -2.70
N HIS A 40 2.64 -7.73 -3.52
CA HIS A 40 1.60 -8.23 -4.42
C HIS A 40 2.15 -8.94 -5.65
N VAL A 41 3.13 -8.34 -6.33
CA VAL A 41 3.58 -8.85 -7.64
C VAL A 41 4.81 -9.76 -7.57
N ARG A 42 5.62 -9.68 -6.49
CA ARG A 42 6.80 -10.52 -6.20
C ARG A 42 7.92 -10.44 -7.25
N ILE A 43 7.85 -9.50 -8.15
CA ILE A 43 8.82 -9.23 -9.21
C ILE A 43 9.23 -7.77 -9.10
N ALA A 44 10.52 -7.50 -8.88
CA ALA A 44 11.02 -6.14 -8.62
C ALA A 44 10.69 -5.19 -9.78
N ALA A 45 10.92 -5.60 -11.03
CA ALA A 45 10.61 -4.77 -12.20
C ALA A 45 9.11 -4.40 -12.30
N ALA A 46 8.21 -5.34 -12.01
CA ALA A 46 6.78 -5.07 -11.97
C ALA A 46 6.40 -4.15 -10.79
N ALA A 47 7.08 -4.29 -9.64
CA ALA A 47 6.87 -3.41 -8.49
C ALA A 47 7.33 -1.97 -8.77
N GLU A 48 8.44 -1.80 -9.52
CA GLU A 48 8.92 -0.49 -9.98
C GLU A 48 7.90 0.16 -10.93
N GLU A 49 7.38 -0.58 -11.91
CA GLU A 49 6.36 -0.10 -12.84
C GLU A 49 5.09 0.34 -12.10
N ILE A 50 4.62 -0.47 -11.16
CA ILE A 50 3.46 -0.12 -10.33
C ILE A 50 3.75 1.12 -9.48
N THR A 51 4.95 1.22 -8.90
CA THR A 51 5.36 2.38 -8.11
C THR A 51 5.29 3.67 -8.92
N GLN A 52 5.84 3.67 -10.13
CA GLN A 52 5.75 4.80 -11.05
C GLN A 52 4.29 5.13 -11.39
N ALA A 53 3.48 4.12 -11.73
CA ALA A 53 2.07 4.32 -12.04
C ALA A 53 1.30 4.95 -10.87
N VAL A 54 1.57 4.55 -9.62
CA VAL A 54 0.94 5.12 -8.42
C VAL A 54 1.27 6.59 -8.25
N PHE A 55 2.53 7.01 -8.46
CA PHE A 55 2.90 8.43 -8.37
C PHE A 55 2.34 9.24 -9.54
N VAL A 56 2.21 8.68 -10.73
CA VAL A 56 1.49 9.32 -11.85
C VAL A 56 0.00 9.51 -11.49
N ILE A 57 -0.64 8.53 -10.86
CA ILE A 57 -2.01 8.65 -10.36
C ILE A 57 -2.09 9.73 -9.27
N LEU A 58 -1.12 9.78 -8.34
CA LEU A 58 -1.06 10.84 -7.32
C LEU A 58 -0.99 12.22 -7.97
N ALA A 59 -0.08 12.43 -8.92
CA ALA A 59 0.05 13.69 -9.64
C ALA A 59 -1.26 14.10 -10.32
N SER A 60 -1.94 13.16 -10.98
CA SER A 60 -3.21 13.40 -11.67
C SER A 60 -4.37 13.71 -10.73
N LYS A 61 -4.31 13.23 -9.48
CA LYS A 61 -5.37 13.38 -8.47
C LYS A 61 -5.06 14.46 -7.43
N ALA A 62 -3.87 15.07 -7.47
CA ALA A 62 -3.39 16.02 -6.46
C ALA A 62 -4.42 17.11 -6.13
N ALA A 63 -5.01 17.75 -7.14
CA ALA A 63 -5.99 18.82 -6.96
C ALA A 63 -7.35 18.33 -6.39
N SER A 64 -7.66 17.04 -6.48
CA SER A 64 -8.94 16.48 -6.05
C SER A 64 -8.92 15.84 -4.66
N LEU A 65 -7.73 15.64 -4.08
CA LEU A 65 -7.59 15.07 -2.75
C LEU A 65 -8.03 16.07 -1.67
N ARG A 66 -8.80 15.56 -0.70
CA ARG A 66 -9.32 16.40 0.40
C ARG A 66 -8.21 16.71 1.40
N PRO A 67 -8.20 17.90 2.03
CA PRO A 67 -7.19 18.26 3.03
C PRO A 67 -7.09 17.29 4.23
N ALA A 68 -8.18 16.61 4.57
CA ALA A 68 -8.23 15.62 5.65
C ALA A 68 -7.81 14.21 5.21
N THR A 69 -7.30 14.03 3.99
CA THR A 69 -6.84 12.72 3.51
C THR A 69 -5.52 12.35 4.18
N VAL A 70 -5.48 11.15 4.78
CA VAL A 70 -4.22 10.52 5.22
C VAL A 70 -3.54 9.96 3.98
N LEU A 71 -2.50 10.66 3.49
CA LEU A 71 -1.87 10.36 2.19
C LEU A 71 -1.29 8.95 2.14
N GLU A 72 -0.71 8.48 3.24
CA GLU A 72 -0.16 7.13 3.36
C GLU A 72 -1.22 6.05 3.12
N SER A 73 -2.41 6.25 3.71
CA SER A 73 -3.53 5.32 3.54
C SER A 73 -4.04 5.32 2.11
N TRP A 74 -4.13 6.50 1.50
CA TRP A 74 -4.52 6.64 0.11
C TRP A 74 -3.52 5.97 -0.84
N LEU A 75 -2.21 6.19 -0.62
CA LEU A 75 -1.14 5.56 -1.40
C LEU A 75 -1.15 4.04 -1.26
N TYR A 76 -1.31 3.53 -0.03
CA TYR A 76 -1.44 2.10 0.22
C TYR A 76 -2.59 1.48 -0.59
N GLU A 77 -3.79 2.05 -0.51
CA GLU A 77 -4.96 1.56 -1.24
C GLU A 77 -4.77 1.66 -2.76
N THR A 78 -4.25 2.78 -3.24
CA THR A 78 -3.99 2.98 -4.67
C THR A 78 -2.98 1.96 -5.17
N THR A 79 -1.90 1.71 -4.42
CA THR A 79 -0.89 0.69 -4.77
C THR A 79 -1.50 -0.70 -4.82
N ARG A 80 -2.29 -1.05 -3.81
CA ARG A 80 -3.00 -2.33 -3.75
C ARG A 80 -3.91 -2.53 -4.97
N PHE A 81 -4.74 -1.54 -5.30
CA PHE A 81 -5.64 -1.64 -6.46
C PHE A 81 -4.89 -1.70 -7.79
N THR A 82 -3.82 -0.92 -7.94
CA THR A 82 -2.97 -0.93 -9.13
C THR A 82 -2.29 -2.29 -9.31
N SER A 83 -1.74 -2.86 -8.22
CA SER A 83 -1.13 -4.19 -8.22
C SER A 83 -2.13 -5.29 -8.60
N LEU A 84 -3.34 -5.27 -8.04
CA LEU A 84 -4.39 -6.23 -8.39
C LEU A 84 -4.84 -6.09 -9.85
N SER A 85 -4.88 -4.86 -10.38
CA SER A 85 -5.20 -4.61 -11.78
C SER A 85 -4.11 -5.14 -12.71
N PHE A 86 -2.84 -4.91 -12.35
CA PHE A 86 -1.67 -5.44 -13.06
C PHE A 86 -1.72 -6.98 -13.13
N LEU A 87 -1.91 -7.66 -12.00
CA LEU A 87 -2.00 -9.13 -11.95
C LEU A 87 -3.16 -9.68 -12.79
N ARG A 88 -4.31 -8.99 -12.82
CA ARG A 88 -5.43 -9.37 -13.70
C ARG A 88 -5.09 -9.18 -15.17
N GLY A 89 -4.33 -8.15 -15.51
CA GLY A 89 -3.81 -7.91 -16.86
C GLY A 89 -2.87 -9.02 -17.32
N GLU A 90 -1.89 -9.37 -16.47
CA GLU A 90 -0.92 -10.44 -16.74
C GLU A 90 -1.59 -11.81 -16.92
N ARG A 91 -2.55 -12.18 -16.05
CA ARG A 91 -3.30 -13.43 -16.20
C ARG A 91 -4.08 -13.50 -17.52
N ARG A 92 -4.67 -12.36 -17.97
CA ARG A 92 -5.36 -12.30 -19.26
C ARG A 92 -4.40 -12.39 -20.44
N ARG A 93 -3.19 -11.82 -20.31
CA ARG A 93 -2.14 -11.92 -21.30
C ARG A 93 -1.63 -13.37 -21.40
N GLN A 94 -1.25 -13.98 -20.28
CA GLN A 94 -0.79 -15.37 -20.22
C GLN A 94 -1.83 -16.35 -20.78
N ARG A 95 -3.12 -16.15 -20.45
CA ARG A 95 -4.19 -16.98 -21.00
C ARG A 95 -4.29 -16.87 -22.51
N ARG A 96 -4.20 -15.65 -23.07
CA ARG A 96 -4.20 -15.45 -24.54
C ARG A 96 -2.96 -16.04 -25.21
N GLU A 97 -1.79 -15.96 -24.57
CA GLU A 97 -0.56 -16.57 -25.03
C GLU A 97 -0.64 -18.09 -24.97
N GLN A 98 -1.22 -18.68 -23.90
CA GLN A 98 -1.47 -20.11 -23.80
C GLN A 98 -2.51 -20.61 -24.82
N GLU A 99 -3.58 -19.88 -25.04
CA GLU A 99 -4.56 -20.20 -26.10
C GLU A 99 -3.93 -20.16 -27.50
N ALA A 100 -2.93 -19.29 -27.72
CA ALA A 100 -2.13 -19.24 -28.95
C ALA A 100 -1.05 -20.35 -29.02
N TYR A 101 -0.59 -20.86 -27.85
CA TYR A 101 0.51 -21.82 -27.69
C TYR A 101 0.06 -23.20 -27.23
N MET A 102 -1.16 -23.62 -27.48
CA MET A 102 -1.63 -24.99 -27.10
C MET A 102 -0.80 -26.09 -27.78
N GLN A 103 0.52 -26.03 -27.66
CA GLN A 103 1.52 -27.08 -27.86
C GLN A 103 2.82 -26.71 -27.12
N SER A 104 2.92 -27.06 -25.88
CA SER A 104 4.09 -27.61 -25.15
C SER A 104 4.22 -27.20 -23.70
N THR A 105 4.25 -28.25 -22.88
CA THR A 105 4.97 -28.48 -21.60
C THR A 105 4.78 -27.55 -20.42
N ALA A 106 4.31 -28.20 -19.34
CA ALA A 106 4.31 -27.73 -17.97
C ALA A 106 5.71 -27.29 -17.52
N GLN A 107 5.78 -26.12 -16.88
CA GLN A 107 6.98 -25.63 -16.25
C GLN A 107 6.75 -25.54 -14.73
N GLU A 108 7.64 -26.22 -14.01
CA GLU A 108 7.65 -26.35 -12.55
C GLU A 108 7.75 -24.97 -11.87
N SER A 109 6.96 -24.80 -10.79
CA SER A 109 7.05 -23.63 -9.92
C SER A 109 8.27 -23.72 -9.01
N PRO A 110 9.11 -22.67 -8.89
CA PRO A 110 10.20 -22.62 -7.92
C PRO A 110 9.65 -22.62 -6.49
N GLU A 111 10.39 -23.19 -5.55
CA GLU A 111 10.10 -23.16 -4.11
C GLU A 111 9.84 -21.72 -3.65
N VAL A 112 8.67 -21.50 -3.08
CA VAL A 112 8.20 -20.18 -2.68
C VAL A 112 8.69 -19.90 -1.27
N PRO A 113 9.53 -18.86 -1.02
CA PRO A 113 9.96 -18.49 0.33
C PRO A 113 8.76 -18.31 1.27
N VAL A 114 8.90 -18.66 2.55
CA VAL A 114 7.83 -18.57 3.58
C VAL A 114 7.13 -17.21 3.58
N TRP A 115 7.89 -16.12 3.36
CA TRP A 115 7.35 -14.77 3.22
C TRP A 115 6.32 -14.65 2.08
N ASN A 116 6.51 -15.37 0.99
CA ASN A 116 5.57 -15.37 -0.13
C ASN A 116 4.23 -16.05 0.19
N GLN A 117 4.18 -16.85 1.24
CA GLN A 117 2.94 -17.45 1.73
C GLN A 117 2.22 -16.51 2.71
N LEU A 118 2.97 -15.72 3.49
CA LEU A 118 2.43 -14.79 4.48
C LEU A 118 1.93 -13.48 3.88
N ALA A 119 2.57 -12.97 2.82
CA ALA A 119 2.20 -11.71 2.21
C ALA A 119 0.74 -11.63 1.74
N PRO A 120 0.17 -12.64 1.06
CA PRO A 120 -1.25 -12.63 0.67
C PRO A 120 -2.20 -12.61 1.87
N LEU A 121 -1.83 -13.31 2.96
CA LEU A 121 -2.62 -13.34 4.20
C LEU A 121 -2.65 -11.98 4.88
N LEU A 122 -1.51 -11.28 4.90
CA LEU A 122 -1.42 -9.92 5.42
C LEU A 122 -2.29 -8.97 4.59
N ASP A 123 -2.21 -9.04 3.28
CA ASP A 123 -2.99 -8.17 2.38
C ASP A 123 -4.49 -8.45 2.48
N GLU A 124 -4.89 -9.71 2.65
CA GLU A 124 -6.29 -10.08 2.89
C GLU A 124 -6.77 -9.58 4.27
N ALA A 125 -5.95 -9.74 5.30
CA ALA A 125 -6.24 -9.24 6.64
C ALA A 125 -6.39 -7.70 6.62
N MET A 126 -5.47 -6.99 5.99
CA MET A 126 -5.54 -5.53 5.82
C MET A 126 -6.78 -5.10 5.03
N ALA A 127 -7.19 -5.86 4.03
CA ALA A 127 -8.40 -5.57 3.25
C ALA A 127 -9.69 -5.68 4.06
N ARG A 128 -9.73 -6.56 5.06
CA ARG A 128 -10.88 -6.77 5.95
C ARG A 128 -11.00 -5.72 7.05
N LEU A 129 -9.92 -4.97 7.35
CA LEU A 129 -9.96 -3.93 8.36
C LEU A 129 -10.90 -2.79 7.96
N GLN A 130 -11.56 -2.22 8.97
CA GLN A 130 -12.27 -0.96 8.79
C GLN A 130 -11.28 0.14 8.37
N PRO A 131 -11.66 1.10 7.50
CA PRO A 131 -10.75 2.13 7.00
C PRO A 131 -9.96 2.84 8.09
N LYS A 132 -10.63 3.25 9.19
CA LYS A 132 -10.00 3.94 10.33
C LYS A 132 -9.00 3.10 11.10
N ASP A 133 -9.23 1.79 11.21
CA ASP A 133 -8.31 0.86 11.88
C ASP A 133 -7.11 0.55 10.98
N ARG A 134 -7.35 0.42 9.68
CA ARG A 134 -6.29 0.26 8.67
C ARG A 134 -5.36 1.47 8.60
N GLU A 135 -5.90 2.70 8.62
CA GLU A 135 -5.10 3.93 8.70
C GLU A 135 -4.15 3.90 9.91
N ALA A 136 -4.65 3.53 11.10
CA ALA A 136 -3.84 3.44 12.30
C ALA A 136 -2.71 2.40 12.16
N VAL A 137 -2.98 1.25 11.54
CA VAL A 137 -1.99 0.20 11.29
C VAL A 137 -0.93 0.68 10.29
N ILE A 138 -1.34 1.34 9.20
CA ILE A 138 -0.40 1.86 8.19
C ILE A 138 0.55 2.86 8.83
N LEU A 139 0.05 3.85 9.56
CA LEU A 139 0.88 4.85 10.23
C LEU A 139 1.80 4.20 11.29
N ARG A 140 1.29 3.26 12.08
CA ARG A 140 2.05 2.63 13.16
C ARG A 140 3.18 1.72 12.67
N PHE A 141 2.92 0.88 11.65
CA PHE A 141 3.82 -0.21 11.25
C PHE A 141 4.54 0.02 9.92
N PHE A 142 3.96 0.74 8.98
CA PHE A 142 4.61 1.03 7.70
C PHE A 142 5.36 2.36 7.71
N LYS A 143 4.95 3.31 8.58
CA LYS A 143 5.62 4.59 8.79
C LYS A 143 6.36 4.63 10.13
N GLU A 144 6.30 3.54 10.92
CA GLU A 144 6.99 3.38 12.21
C GLU A 144 6.69 4.49 13.24
N MET A 145 5.55 5.16 13.09
CA MET A 145 5.13 6.26 13.97
C MET A 145 4.82 5.73 15.38
N ASN A 146 5.13 6.51 16.42
CA ASN A 146 4.66 6.22 17.77
C ASN A 146 3.13 6.48 17.90
N LEU A 147 2.49 5.99 18.98
CA LEU A 147 1.03 6.13 19.14
C LEU A 147 0.57 7.58 19.27
N GLY A 148 1.38 8.46 19.86
CA GLY A 148 1.09 9.89 19.96
C GLY A 148 1.05 10.56 18.59
N ASP A 149 2.03 10.24 17.73
CA ASP A 149 2.07 10.77 16.36
C ASP A 149 0.94 10.21 15.50
N VAL A 150 0.59 8.93 15.65
CA VAL A 150 -0.58 8.32 15.00
C VAL A 150 -1.86 9.04 15.43
N ALA A 151 -2.01 9.33 16.73
CA ALA A 151 -3.15 10.05 17.28
C ALA A 151 -3.27 11.45 16.69
N ALA A 152 -2.15 12.17 16.61
CA ALA A 152 -2.09 13.50 16.01
C ALA A 152 -2.45 13.47 14.51
N ALA A 153 -1.88 12.55 13.75
CA ALA A 153 -2.17 12.38 12.32
C ALA A 153 -3.65 12.04 12.05
N LEU A 154 -4.24 11.20 12.90
CA LEU A 154 -5.66 10.80 12.79
C LEU A 154 -6.63 11.75 13.49
N GLN A 155 -6.14 12.82 14.13
CA GLN A 155 -6.92 13.78 14.90
C GLN A 155 -7.81 13.12 15.97
N VAL A 156 -7.25 12.17 16.73
CA VAL A 156 -7.92 11.43 17.80
C VAL A 156 -7.07 11.44 19.08
N SER A 157 -7.62 10.96 20.20
CA SER A 157 -6.82 10.73 21.40
C SER A 157 -5.87 9.53 21.22
N GLU A 158 -4.77 9.52 21.95
CA GLU A 158 -3.81 8.41 21.93
C GLU A 158 -4.46 7.08 22.31
N SER A 159 -5.38 7.08 23.31
CA SER A 159 -6.16 5.90 23.69
C SER A 159 -7.06 5.40 22.56
N ALA A 160 -7.62 6.30 21.74
CA ALA A 160 -8.40 5.93 20.56
C ALA A 160 -7.50 5.36 19.45
N ALA A 161 -6.33 5.93 19.22
CA ALA A 161 -5.34 5.39 18.27
C ALA A 161 -4.89 3.98 18.69
N GLN A 162 -4.56 3.79 19.98
CA GLN A 162 -4.20 2.49 20.55
C GLN A 162 -5.35 1.47 20.37
N SER A 163 -6.58 1.88 20.65
CA SER A 163 -7.75 1.00 20.47
C SER A 163 -7.97 0.59 19.03
N ARG A 164 -7.71 1.47 18.05
CA ARG A 164 -7.78 1.13 16.61
C ARG A 164 -6.73 0.10 16.22
N VAL A 165 -5.48 0.31 16.64
CA VAL A 165 -4.38 -0.64 16.39
C VAL A 165 -4.69 -1.99 17.03
N HIS A 166 -5.19 -2.00 18.26
CA HIS A 166 -5.53 -3.24 18.99
C HIS A 166 -6.68 -4.01 18.31
N ARG A 167 -7.77 -3.33 17.90
CA ARG A 167 -8.86 -3.97 17.15
C ARG A 167 -8.37 -4.57 15.84
N ALA A 168 -7.52 -3.83 15.12
CA ALA A 168 -6.91 -4.34 13.89
C ALA A 168 -6.14 -5.64 14.15
N TRP A 169 -5.35 -5.68 15.22
CA TRP A 169 -4.58 -6.87 15.62
C TRP A 169 -5.49 -8.07 15.91
N ILE A 170 -6.55 -7.88 16.69
CA ILE A 170 -7.52 -8.95 17.01
C ILE A 170 -8.19 -9.45 15.73
N ASN A 171 -8.63 -8.54 14.85
CA ASN A 171 -9.31 -8.90 13.60
C ASN A 171 -8.38 -9.62 12.61
N CYS A 172 -7.11 -9.30 12.59
CA CYS A 172 -6.11 -10.05 11.82
C CYS A 172 -5.84 -11.44 12.42
N GLY A 173 -5.79 -11.57 13.75
CA GLY A 173 -5.54 -12.83 14.45
C GLY A 173 -6.71 -13.81 14.39
N SER A 174 -7.94 -13.34 14.43
CA SER A 174 -9.13 -14.18 14.36
C SER A 174 -9.37 -14.80 12.97
N SER A 175 -8.73 -14.28 11.93
CA SER A 175 -8.79 -14.83 10.56
C SER A 175 -7.80 -15.97 10.33
N SER A 176 -6.82 -16.17 11.22
CA SER A 176 -5.83 -17.25 11.18
C SER A 176 -6.13 -18.35 12.20
N SER A 177 -7.38 -18.77 12.30
CA SER A 177 -7.79 -19.96 13.06
C SER A 177 -7.33 -21.24 12.33
N SER A 178 -6.07 -21.37 12.11
CA SER A 178 -5.25 -22.60 12.00
C SER A 178 -3.93 -22.34 11.30
N ALA A 179 -3.00 -21.64 11.93
CA ALA A 179 -1.55 -21.82 11.78
C ALA A 179 -0.78 -20.65 12.41
N ALA A 180 -0.18 -20.96 13.57
CA ALA A 180 1.14 -20.48 13.99
C ALA A 180 1.40 -18.97 14.07
N TRP A 181 0.94 -18.35 15.15
CA TRP A 181 1.66 -17.24 15.79
C TRP A 181 1.68 -17.52 17.31
N CYS A 182 2.56 -18.44 17.75
CA CYS A 182 3.17 -18.45 19.08
C CYS A 182 4.63 -18.16 18.93
#